data_50f48e4039f916565695a55fd279c15c
#
_entry.id   50f48e4039f916565695a55fd279c15c
#
_cell.length_a   1.000
_cell.length_b   1.000
_cell.length_c   1.000
_cell.angle_alpha   90.00
_cell.angle_beta   90.00
_cell.angle_gamma   90.00
#
_symmetry.space_group_name_H-M   'P 1'
#
loop_
_entity.id
_entity.type
_entity.pdbx_description
1 polymer ?
#
loop_
_entity_poly.entity_id
_entity_poly.type
_entity_poly.pdbx_seq_one_letter_code
_entity_poly.pdbx_strand_id
1 'polypeptide(L)'
;MYGSWTARIRVSLIVSAGLVAGPALGSATDALSAVEALRVGGCGGVVPAARPLRHELALDGVAQQWAEGLALAAAAERNGYPALATSGLHVSSAPAGILEALRGYACRTVTSQDLHGVGVFRRGLDSWIVMTVDYRASALPSAGARIALPPALASPAPESLRAAPPRTVTAAELAREALELVNEVRAHGTRCGERPFAPAPPLALSVTLANVAFGHAADMAEHDYFEHHDLNGKSPAERVRAVGYREKLVGENIAYGPKSVEEVVQGWLDSPGHCENIMDPRFAEMGIAYAAGRSGRHGLYWVQVFAEPQA
;
A
#
# COMPACT_ATOMS: atom_id res chain seq x y z
N MET A 1 -23.92 -43.96 52.89
CA MET A 1 -22.49 -43.95 53.28
C MET A 1 -21.69 -44.23 52.04
N TYR A 2 -21.19 -43.19 51.38
CA TYR A 2 -20.40 -43.31 50.15
C TYR A 2 -18.99 -42.87 50.46
N GLY A 3 -18.06 -43.78 50.37
CA GLY A 3 -16.64 -43.52 50.54
C GLY A 3 -16.01 -43.02 49.24
N SER A 4 -15.36 -41.86 49.31
CA SER A 4 -14.61 -41.29 48.22
C SER A 4 -13.20 -41.91 48.15
N TRP A 5 -12.84 -42.42 46.97
CA TRP A 5 -11.47 -42.87 46.66
C TRP A 5 -10.77 -41.73 45.90
N THR A 6 -9.80 -41.11 46.54
CA THR A 6 -8.87 -40.21 45.91
C THR A 6 -7.59 -40.95 45.57
N ALA A 7 -7.39 -41.25 44.29
CA ALA A 7 -6.12 -41.76 43.77
C ALA A 7 -5.15 -40.62 43.55
N ARG A 8 -4.05 -40.55 44.32
CA ARG A 8 -2.91 -39.63 44.10
C ARG A 8 -1.95 -40.26 43.13
N ILE A 9 -1.91 -39.72 41.90
CA ILE A 9 -0.87 -40.07 40.94
C ILE A 9 0.35 -39.18 41.22
N ARG A 10 1.48 -39.76 41.63
CA ARG A 10 2.77 -39.09 41.67
C ARG A 10 3.37 -39.07 40.26
N VAL A 11 3.51 -37.89 39.66
CA VAL A 11 4.29 -37.73 38.45
C VAL A 11 5.71 -37.36 38.86
N SER A 12 6.66 -38.28 38.61
CA SER A 12 8.09 -37.99 38.73
C SER A 12 8.55 -37.10 37.60
N LEU A 13 8.96 -35.88 37.88
CA LEU A 13 9.65 -35.02 36.92
C LEU A 13 11.07 -35.56 36.73
N ILE A 14 11.36 -36.09 35.54
CA ILE A 14 12.71 -36.25 35.04
C ILE A 14 13.14 -34.93 34.48
N VAL A 15 14.00 -34.19 35.18
CA VAL A 15 14.66 -32.99 34.67
C VAL A 15 15.75 -33.45 33.72
N SER A 16 15.43 -33.52 32.44
CA SER A 16 16.43 -33.58 31.38
C SER A 16 16.95 -32.18 31.17
N ALA A 17 18.22 -31.93 31.42
CA ALA A 17 18.95 -30.71 31.05
C ALA A 17 18.95 -30.66 29.51
N GLY A 18 17.91 -30.04 28.94
CA GLY A 18 17.86 -29.65 27.52
C GLY A 18 18.57 -28.34 27.33
N LEU A 19 19.57 -28.32 26.46
CA LEU A 19 20.22 -27.13 25.93
C LEU A 19 19.15 -26.07 25.60
N VAL A 20 19.32 -24.89 26.14
CA VAL A 20 18.59 -23.72 25.70
C VAL A 20 19.08 -23.41 24.29
N ALA A 21 18.37 -23.91 23.30
CA ALA A 21 18.51 -23.44 21.92
C ALA A 21 18.08 -21.96 21.92
N GLY A 22 19.02 -21.08 21.66
CA GLY A 22 18.72 -19.67 21.38
C GLY A 22 17.71 -19.53 20.25
N PRO A 23 17.02 -18.38 20.10
CA PRO A 23 16.01 -18.21 19.06
C PRO A 23 16.64 -18.51 17.70
N ALA A 24 16.10 -19.53 17.04
CA ALA A 24 16.59 -19.99 15.76
C ALA A 24 16.52 -18.85 14.74
N LEU A 25 17.68 -18.46 14.22
CA LEU A 25 17.87 -17.54 13.09
C LEU A 25 17.25 -18.07 11.75
N GLY A 26 16.55 -19.21 11.79
CA GLY A 26 15.93 -19.85 10.63
C GLY A 26 14.68 -19.18 10.08
N SER A 27 14.13 -18.14 10.72
CA SER A 27 12.76 -17.69 10.43
C SER A 27 12.61 -16.55 9.42
N ALA A 28 13.61 -15.69 9.23
CA ALA A 28 13.57 -14.64 8.21
C ALA A 28 13.83 -15.22 6.81
N THR A 29 14.70 -16.24 6.72
CA THR A 29 15.05 -16.94 5.47
C THR A 29 13.82 -17.54 4.78
N ASP A 30 12.84 -18.02 5.54
CA ASP A 30 11.65 -18.68 4.98
C ASP A 30 10.73 -17.67 4.27
N ALA A 31 10.54 -16.47 4.82
CA ALA A 31 9.72 -15.43 4.21
C ALA A 31 10.41 -14.83 2.97
N LEU A 32 11.72 -14.59 3.02
CA LEU A 32 12.50 -14.17 1.86
C LEU A 32 12.45 -15.21 0.75
N SER A 33 12.64 -16.50 1.09
CA SER A 33 12.55 -17.60 0.13
C SER A 33 11.16 -17.72 -0.50
N ALA A 34 10.09 -17.47 0.28
CA ALA A 34 8.73 -17.47 -0.23
C ALA A 34 8.46 -16.32 -1.21
N VAL A 35 8.95 -15.11 -0.88
CA VAL A 35 8.90 -13.95 -1.78
C VAL A 35 9.64 -14.26 -3.09
N GLU A 36 10.85 -14.79 -3.00
CA GLU A 36 11.67 -15.12 -4.17
C GLU A 36 11.04 -16.22 -5.04
N ALA A 37 10.51 -17.27 -4.41
CA ALA A 37 9.81 -18.35 -5.11
C ALA A 37 8.60 -17.83 -5.91
N LEU A 38 7.86 -16.85 -5.38
CA LEU A 38 6.76 -16.21 -6.10
C LEU A 38 7.26 -15.36 -7.26
N ARG A 39 8.34 -14.61 -7.06
CA ARG A 39 8.90 -13.77 -8.12
C ARG A 39 9.42 -14.59 -9.30
N VAL A 40 10.08 -15.70 -9.03
CA VAL A 40 10.58 -16.63 -10.08
C VAL A 40 9.44 -17.42 -10.72
N GLY A 41 8.50 -17.93 -9.91
CA GLY A 41 7.42 -18.82 -10.39
C GLY A 41 6.18 -18.09 -10.90
N GLY A 42 6.05 -16.80 -10.61
CA GLY A 42 4.85 -16.04 -10.94
C GLY A 42 3.59 -16.51 -10.19
N CYS A 43 2.45 -15.99 -10.61
CA CYS A 43 1.13 -16.25 -10.00
C CYS A 43 0.27 -17.15 -10.90
N GLY A 44 0.65 -18.40 -11.05
CA GLY A 44 -0.18 -19.38 -11.78
C GLY A 44 -0.37 -19.10 -13.28
N GLY A 45 0.66 -18.60 -13.97
CA GLY A 45 0.66 -18.40 -15.42
C GLY A 45 0.07 -17.05 -15.89
N VAL A 46 -0.47 -16.24 -15.01
CA VAL A 46 -1.11 -14.97 -15.36
C VAL A 46 -0.15 -13.78 -15.24
N VAL A 47 0.87 -13.90 -14.40
CA VAL A 47 1.87 -12.85 -14.14
C VAL A 47 3.24 -13.38 -14.49
N PRO A 48 4.03 -12.69 -15.33
CA PRO A 48 5.38 -13.11 -15.68
C PRO A 48 6.30 -13.08 -14.45
N ALA A 49 7.35 -13.90 -14.49
CA ALA A 49 8.40 -13.87 -13.49
C ALA A 49 9.00 -12.45 -13.37
N ALA A 50 9.27 -12.05 -12.15
CA ALA A 50 9.86 -10.76 -11.82
C ALA A 50 11.36 -10.92 -11.48
N ARG A 51 12.11 -9.82 -11.52
CA ARG A 51 13.51 -9.84 -11.08
C ARG A 51 13.61 -10.16 -9.59
N PRO A 52 14.67 -10.86 -9.14
CA PRO A 52 14.96 -11.01 -7.72
C PRO A 52 15.02 -9.67 -6.99
N LEU A 53 14.52 -9.62 -5.75
CA LEU A 53 14.66 -8.45 -4.90
C LEU A 53 16.01 -8.48 -4.20
N ARG A 54 16.56 -7.29 -3.96
CA ARG A 54 17.73 -7.16 -3.11
C ARG A 54 17.28 -7.20 -1.65
N HIS A 55 17.80 -8.16 -0.88
CA HIS A 55 17.62 -8.12 0.57
C HIS A 55 18.43 -6.95 1.16
N GLU A 56 17.77 -6.08 1.92
CA GLU A 56 18.35 -4.88 2.50
C GLU A 56 18.13 -4.87 4.02
N LEU A 57 19.21 -4.94 4.80
CA LEU A 57 19.14 -4.96 6.27
C LEU A 57 18.42 -3.72 6.85
N ALA A 58 18.50 -2.59 6.18
CA ALA A 58 17.75 -1.41 6.59
C ALA A 58 16.23 -1.61 6.46
N LEU A 59 15.77 -2.38 5.47
CA LEU A 59 14.36 -2.75 5.36
C LEU A 59 13.94 -3.80 6.41
N ASP A 60 14.85 -4.65 6.89
CA ASP A 60 14.57 -5.50 8.06
C ASP A 60 14.31 -4.62 9.30
N GLY A 61 15.07 -3.53 9.48
CA GLY A 61 14.84 -2.53 10.53
C GLY A 61 13.47 -1.85 10.40
N VAL A 62 13.02 -1.54 9.18
CA VAL A 62 11.67 -1.03 8.93
C VAL A 62 10.62 -2.07 9.34
N ALA A 63 10.78 -3.32 8.91
CA ALA A 63 9.88 -4.41 9.23
C ALA A 63 9.79 -4.67 10.74
N GLN A 64 10.92 -4.60 11.45
CA GLN A 64 10.98 -4.73 12.91
C GLN A 64 10.24 -3.59 13.61
N GLN A 65 10.51 -2.33 13.26
CA GLN A 65 9.86 -1.18 13.89
C GLN A 65 8.35 -1.19 13.62
N TRP A 66 7.93 -1.61 12.43
CA TRP A 66 6.52 -1.82 12.12
C TRP A 66 5.90 -2.92 13.00
N ALA A 67 6.59 -4.04 13.20
CA ALA A 67 6.17 -5.12 14.11
C ALA A 67 6.09 -4.68 15.58
N GLU A 68 6.86 -3.66 15.97
CA GLU A 68 6.85 -3.07 17.30
C GLU A 68 5.76 -2.00 17.49
N GLY A 69 4.94 -1.76 16.46
CA GLY A 69 3.78 -0.89 16.50
C GLY A 69 3.98 0.50 15.90
N LEU A 70 5.15 0.79 15.33
CA LEU A 70 5.31 2.03 14.56
C LEU A 70 4.58 1.90 13.22
N ALA A 71 3.94 2.97 12.75
CA ALA A 71 3.35 2.97 11.41
C ALA A 71 4.42 2.70 10.34
N LEU A 72 4.10 1.87 9.33
CA LEU A 72 5.05 1.47 8.27
C LEU A 72 5.73 2.69 7.62
N ALA A 73 4.96 3.73 7.30
CA ALA A 73 5.47 4.97 6.72
C ALA A 73 6.55 5.62 7.61
N ALA A 74 6.27 5.77 8.91
CA ALA A 74 7.19 6.36 9.86
C ALA A 74 8.45 5.48 10.09
N ALA A 75 8.28 4.16 10.06
CA ALA A 75 9.40 3.21 10.13
C ALA A 75 10.28 3.32 8.87
N ALA A 76 9.67 3.44 7.69
CA ALA A 76 10.40 3.64 6.43
C ALA A 76 11.22 4.93 6.46
N GLU A 77 10.61 6.07 6.77
CA GLU A 77 11.28 7.37 6.83
C GLU A 77 12.44 7.39 7.83
N ARG A 78 12.30 6.79 9.01
CA ARG A 78 13.37 6.66 10.00
C ARG A 78 14.58 5.89 9.49
N ASN A 79 14.37 4.96 8.57
CA ASN A 79 15.41 4.15 7.96
C ASN A 79 15.88 4.69 6.59
N GLY A 80 15.45 5.91 6.22
CA GLY A 80 15.90 6.60 5.00
C GLY A 80 15.18 6.17 3.72
N TYR A 81 14.02 5.51 3.85
CA TYR A 81 13.17 5.16 2.71
C TYR A 81 11.98 6.11 2.62
N PRO A 82 11.65 6.62 1.41
CA PRO A 82 10.43 7.39 1.23
C PRO A 82 9.21 6.53 1.53
N ALA A 83 8.28 7.04 2.34
CA ALA A 83 7.07 6.32 2.72
C ALA A 83 6.26 5.84 1.48
N LEU A 84 6.12 6.69 0.46
CA LEU A 84 5.43 6.37 -0.79
C LEU A 84 6.12 5.32 -1.67
N ALA A 85 7.41 5.07 -1.44
CA ALA A 85 8.18 4.05 -2.17
C ALA A 85 8.20 2.70 -1.44
N THR A 86 7.53 2.60 -0.28
CA THR A 86 7.61 1.44 0.62
C THR A 86 6.23 0.81 0.79
N SER A 87 6.15 -0.49 0.59
CA SER A 87 4.96 -1.30 0.83
C SER A 87 5.26 -2.41 1.83
N GLY A 88 4.25 -2.84 2.59
CA GLY A 88 4.40 -3.86 3.61
C GLY A 88 3.30 -4.92 3.55
N LEU A 89 3.68 -6.16 3.87
CA LEU A 89 2.78 -7.30 4.02
C LEU A 89 2.99 -7.90 5.42
N HIS A 90 1.90 -8.11 6.14
CA HIS A 90 1.91 -8.87 7.38
C HIS A 90 1.27 -10.23 7.13
N VAL A 91 2.01 -11.29 7.42
CA VAL A 91 1.58 -12.68 7.19
C VAL A 91 1.68 -13.44 8.49
N SER A 92 0.57 -14.00 8.96
CA SER A 92 0.54 -14.90 10.13
C SER A 92 0.42 -16.33 9.64
N SER A 93 1.54 -17.06 9.61
CA SER A 93 1.61 -18.44 9.14
C SER A 93 2.84 -19.17 9.65
N ALA A 94 2.75 -20.49 9.78
CA ALA A 94 3.94 -21.32 9.95
C ALA A 94 4.88 -21.16 8.73
N PRO A 95 6.21 -21.37 8.88
CA PRO A 95 7.18 -21.17 7.79
C PRO A 95 6.77 -21.82 6.48
N ALA A 96 6.34 -23.08 6.52
CA ALA A 96 5.93 -23.84 5.34
C ALA A 96 4.66 -23.28 4.64
N GLY A 97 3.85 -22.48 5.33
CA GLY A 97 2.61 -21.91 4.79
C GLY A 97 2.76 -20.48 4.23
N ILE A 98 3.91 -19.83 4.43
CA ILE A 98 4.10 -18.44 4.01
C ILE A 98 3.95 -18.28 2.50
N LEU A 99 4.55 -19.17 1.72
CA LEU A 99 4.47 -19.16 0.26
C LEU A 99 3.02 -19.24 -0.24
N GLU A 100 2.23 -20.13 0.34
CA GLU A 100 0.83 -20.33 -0.04
C GLU A 100 -0.02 -19.11 0.37
N ALA A 101 0.21 -18.59 1.57
CA ALA A 101 -0.44 -17.35 2.01
C ALA A 101 -0.13 -16.18 1.07
N LEU A 102 1.15 -15.94 0.74
CA LEU A 102 1.54 -14.89 -0.20
C LEU A 102 0.96 -15.12 -1.59
N ARG A 103 0.91 -16.37 -2.07
CA ARG A 103 0.30 -16.72 -3.36
C ARG A 103 -1.18 -16.38 -3.39
N GLY A 104 -1.88 -16.61 -2.30
CA GLY A 104 -3.32 -16.38 -2.19
C GLY A 104 -3.71 -14.91 -2.29
N TYR A 105 -3.04 -14.03 -1.55
CA TYR A 105 -3.50 -12.64 -1.42
C TYR A 105 -2.50 -11.56 -1.82
N ALA A 106 -1.22 -11.88 -1.96
CA ALA A 106 -0.18 -10.88 -2.20
C ALA A 106 0.66 -11.13 -3.46
N CYS A 107 0.31 -12.13 -4.27
CA CYS A 107 1.15 -12.56 -5.37
C CYS A 107 1.47 -11.43 -6.35
N ARG A 108 0.49 -10.64 -6.77
CA ARG A 108 0.70 -9.50 -7.69
C ARG A 108 1.57 -8.42 -7.07
N THR A 109 1.36 -8.11 -5.78
CA THR A 109 2.19 -7.15 -5.06
C THR A 109 3.64 -7.60 -5.03
N VAL A 110 3.87 -8.86 -4.66
CA VAL A 110 5.22 -9.45 -4.56
C VAL A 110 5.90 -9.56 -5.93
N THR A 111 5.15 -9.82 -7.00
CA THR A 111 5.68 -9.97 -8.37
C THR A 111 5.70 -8.67 -9.18
N SER A 112 5.39 -7.51 -8.59
CA SER A 112 5.54 -6.22 -9.26
C SER A 112 6.97 -6.01 -9.77
N GLN A 113 7.09 -5.56 -11.04
CA GLN A 113 8.38 -5.36 -11.70
C GLN A 113 9.14 -4.16 -11.14
N ASP A 114 8.44 -3.23 -10.51
CA ASP A 114 9.00 -1.99 -9.98
C ASP A 114 9.71 -2.17 -8.63
N LEU A 115 9.47 -3.31 -7.96
CA LEU A 115 10.10 -3.61 -6.69
C LEU A 115 11.59 -3.92 -6.87
N HIS A 116 12.41 -3.37 -5.96
CA HIS A 116 13.86 -3.50 -5.95
C HIS A 116 14.42 -4.10 -4.67
N GLY A 117 13.92 -3.66 -3.53
CA GLY A 117 14.39 -4.06 -2.22
C GLY A 117 13.35 -4.85 -1.43
N VAL A 118 13.81 -5.70 -0.53
CA VAL A 118 12.99 -6.42 0.44
C VAL A 118 13.70 -6.53 1.77
N GLY A 119 12.93 -6.38 2.87
CA GLY A 119 13.34 -6.71 4.22
C GLY A 119 12.26 -7.51 4.92
N VAL A 120 12.67 -8.29 5.91
CA VAL A 120 11.75 -9.16 6.64
C VAL A 120 12.10 -9.16 8.13
N PHE A 121 11.08 -9.05 8.95
CA PHE A 121 11.16 -9.33 10.37
C PHE A 121 10.12 -10.40 10.73
N ARG A 122 10.48 -11.29 11.66
CA ARG A 122 9.57 -12.36 12.11
C ARG A 122 9.53 -12.47 13.63
N ARG A 123 8.31 -12.67 14.15
CA ARG A 123 8.05 -12.95 15.56
C ARG A 123 7.01 -14.07 15.68
N GLY A 124 7.42 -15.25 16.08
CA GLY A 124 6.55 -16.41 16.16
C GLY A 124 6.01 -16.85 14.79
N LEU A 125 4.70 -16.81 14.63
CA LEU A 125 4.03 -17.10 13.36
C LEU A 125 3.89 -15.87 12.46
N ASP A 126 4.13 -14.68 12.98
CA ASP A 126 3.95 -13.43 12.25
C ASP A 126 5.22 -13.03 11.50
N SER A 127 5.07 -12.69 10.24
CA SER A 127 6.12 -12.19 9.36
C SER A 127 5.71 -10.82 8.81
N TRP A 128 6.56 -9.81 8.99
CA TRP A 128 6.43 -8.50 8.39
C TRP A 128 7.43 -8.42 7.24
N ILE A 129 6.90 -8.28 6.03
CA ILE A 129 7.67 -8.23 4.78
C ILE A 129 7.53 -6.81 4.26
N VAL A 130 8.64 -6.11 4.12
CA VAL A 130 8.67 -4.74 3.61
C VAL A 130 9.39 -4.74 2.28
N MET A 131 8.81 -4.11 1.28
CA MET A 131 9.35 -4.01 -0.07
C MET A 131 9.40 -2.56 -0.50
N THR A 132 10.38 -2.21 -1.32
CA THR A 132 10.54 -0.85 -1.84
C THR A 132 10.76 -0.85 -3.34
N VAL A 133 10.30 0.22 -3.99
CA VAL A 133 10.62 0.53 -5.39
C VAL A 133 11.92 1.33 -5.47
N ASP A 134 12.57 1.36 -6.63
CA ASP A 134 13.78 2.17 -6.83
C ASP A 134 13.45 3.66 -6.83
N TYR A 135 13.77 4.35 -5.74
CA TYR A 135 13.55 5.79 -5.58
C TYR A 135 14.81 6.63 -5.86
N ARG A 136 15.97 5.99 -6.12
CA ARG A 136 17.24 6.72 -6.34
C ARG A 136 17.30 7.43 -7.69
N ALA A 137 16.38 7.12 -8.61
CA ALA A 137 16.30 7.76 -9.91
C ALA A 137 15.73 9.18 -9.91
N SER A 138 15.26 9.70 -8.77
CA SER A 138 14.65 11.03 -8.65
C SER A 138 15.35 11.89 -7.61
N ALA A 139 16.68 11.94 -7.62
CA ALA A 139 17.37 13.04 -6.96
C ALA A 139 17.00 14.34 -7.69
N LEU A 140 16.18 15.16 -7.05
CA LEU A 140 15.91 16.53 -7.50
C LEU A 140 17.25 17.24 -7.77
N PRO A 141 17.43 17.93 -8.90
CA PRO A 141 18.61 18.72 -9.12
C PRO A 141 18.67 19.80 -8.04
N SER A 142 19.77 19.83 -7.30
CA SER A 142 20.05 20.86 -6.30
C SER A 142 19.91 22.23 -6.97
N ALA A 143 19.12 23.09 -6.37
CA ALA A 143 18.98 24.48 -6.80
C ALA A 143 20.35 25.16 -6.80
N GLY A 144 20.93 25.38 -7.98
CA GLY A 144 22.22 26.08 -8.08
C GLY A 144 22.93 26.02 -9.44
N ALA A 145 22.48 25.24 -10.39
CA ALA A 145 23.13 25.21 -11.73
C ALA A 145 22.54 26.29 -12.63
N ARG A 146 23.30 27.36 -12.89
CA ARG A 146 23.03 28.33 -13.96
C ARG A 146 23.11 27.62 -15.30
N ILE A 147 21.99 27.56 -16.01
CA ILE A 147 21.93 27.02 -17.38
C ILE A 147 22.52 28.08 -18.32
N ALA A 148 23.70 27.80 -18.86
CA ALA A 148 24.22 28.54 -20.02
C ALA A 148 23.55 27.95 -21.28
N LEU A 149 22.85 28.77 -22.05
CA LEU A 149 22.29 28.37 -23.35
C LEU A 149 23.44 28.15 -24.35
N PRO A 150 23.49 27.01 -25.06
CA PRO A 150 24.33 26.88 -26.21
C PRO A 150 23.65 27.44 -27.45
N PRO A 151 24.44 27.89 -28.47
CA PRO A 151 23.94 28.52 -29.70
C PRO A 151 23.27 27.50 -30.64
N ALA A 152 22.26 28.01 -31.34
CA ALA A 152 21.52 27.30 -32.38
C ALA A 152 22.41 26.78 -33.49
N LEU A 153 22.39 25.47 -33.82
CA LEU A 153 22.80 24.93 -35.10
C LEU A 153 22.04 23.65 -35.44
N ALA A 154 21.39 23.73 -36.61
CA ALA A 154 21.07 22.64 -37.56
C ALA A 154 20.21 21.44 -37.07
N SER A 155 19.00 21.39 -37.62
CA SER A 155 18.14 20.19 -37.66
C SER A 155 18.83 19.05 -38.44
N PRO A 156 18.79 17.83 -37.94
CA PRO A 156 18.72 16.63 -38.77
C PRO A 156 17.29 16.06 -38.81
N ALA A 157 16.96 15.43 -39.91
CA ALA A 157 15.67 14.88 -40.28
C ALA A 157 15.10 13.83 -39.34
N PRO A 158 13.79 13.49 -39.40
CA PRO A 158 13.05 12.73 -38.38
C PRO A 158 13.51 11.26 -38.38
N GLU A 159 14.16 10.88 -37.32
CA GLU A 159 14.38 9.47 -36.99
C GLU A 159 13.11 8.87 -36.46
N SER A 160 12.69 7.78 -37.06
CA SER A 160 11.46 7.03 -36.89
C SER A 160 10.96 6.96 -35.46
N LEU A 161 9.66 7.26 -35.31
CA LEU A 161 8.81 6.98 -34.15
C LEU A 161 8.94 5.51 -33.69
N ARG A 162 9.91 5.23 -32.86
CA ARG A 162 9.83 4.07 -31.97
C ARG A 162 8.94 4.49 -30.81
N ALA A 163 7.72 3.95 -30.79
CA ALA A 163 6.83 4.07 -29.66
C ALA A 163 7.60 3.67 -28.38
N ALA A 164 7.72 4.60 -27.44
CA ALA A 164 8.24 4.29 -26.11
C ALA A 164 7.37 3.17 -25.50
N PRO A 165 7.96 2.21 -24.76
CA PRO A 165 7.17 1.21 -24.07
C PRO A 165 6.16 1.92 -23.15
N PRO A 166 4.94 1.35 -22.95
CA PRO A 166 3.94 1.95 -22.09
C PRO A 166 4.55 2.20 -20.71
N ARG A 167 4.52 3.45 -20.24
CA ARG A 167 4.97 3.82 -18.90
C ARG A 167 4.06 3.13 -17.90
N THR A 168 4.61 2.27 -17.07
CA THR A 168 3.92 1.76 -15.89
C THR A 168 3.88 2.88 -14.87
N VAL A 169 2.70 3.48 -14.65
CA VAL A 169 2.50 4.52 -13.64
C VAL A 169 2.60 3.86 -12.26
N THR A 170 3.48 4.35 -11.40
CA THR A 170 3.61 3.86 -10.03
C THR A 170 2.43 4.34 -9.16
N ALA A 171 2.14 3.64 -8.06
CA ALA A 171 1.12 4.07 -7.10
C ALA A 171 1.39 5.50 -6.56
N ALA A 172 2.66 5.87 -6.41
CA ALA A 172 3.04 7.21 -5.96
C ALA A 172 2.81 8.29 -7.04
N GLU A 173 3.09 7.99 -8.30
CA GLU A 173 2.80 8.89 -9.42
C GLU A 173 1.29 9.08 -9.58
N LEU A 174 0.53 7.99 -9.51
CA LEU A 174 -0.93 8.00 -9.53
C LEU A 174 -1.51 8.86 -8.40
N ALA A 175 -1.03 8.67 -7.18
CA ALA A 175 -1.53 9.44 -6.03
C ALA A 175 -1.19 10.94 -6.15
N ARG A 176 -0.01 11.27 -6.71
CA ARG A 176 0.38 12.66 -6.96
C ARG A 176 -0.47 13.31 -8.04
N GLU A 177 -0.69 12.60 -9.14
CA GLU A 177 -1.55 13.05 -10.23
C GLU A 177 -2.99 13.31 -9.74
N ALA A 178 -3.55 12.37 -8.97
CA ALA A 178 -4.87 12.57 -8.36
C ALA A 178 -4.91 13.78 -7.42
N LEU A 179 -3.86 13.99 -6.61
CA LEU A 179 -3.77 15.15 -5.73
C LEU A 179 -3.72 16.46 -6.51
N GLU A 180 -2.95 16.51 -7.60
CA GLU A 180 -2.83 17.70 -8.46
C GLU A 180 -4.19 18.06 -9.05
N LEU A 181 -4.91 17.08 -9.64
CA LEU A 181 -6.24 17.29 -10.20
C LEU A 181 -7.26 17.77 -9.15
N VAL A 182 -7.26 17.13 -7.99
CA VAL A 182 -8.16 17.48 -6.88
C VAL A 182 -7.85 18.88 -6.35
N ASN A 183 -6.57 19.23 -6.15
CA ASN A 183 -6.17 20.52 -5.64
C ASN A 183 -6.39 21.66 -6.66
N GLU A 184 -6.31 21.37 -7.95
CA GLU A 184 -6.67 22.32 -9.00
C GLU A 184 -8.16 22.73 -8.89
N VAL A 185 -9.06 21.76 -8.77
CA VAL A 185 -10.49 22.03 -8.58
C VAL A 185 -10.75 22.76 -7.26
N ARG A 186 -10.11 22.32 -6.17
CA ARG A 186 -10.24 22.98 -4.85
C ARG A 186 -9.78 24.44 -4.89
N ALA A 187 -8.72 24.74 -5.62
CA ALA A 187 -8.19 26.12 -5.72
C ALA A 187 -9.15 27.09 -6.43
N HIS A 188 -9.96 26.60 -7.35
CA HIS A 188 -10.87 27.45 -8.14
C HIS A 188 -12.31 27.44 -7.61
N GLY A 189 -12.69 26.45 -6.80
CA GLY A 189 -14.07 26.15 -6.49
C GLY A 189 -14.81 25.51 -7.67
N THR A 190 -15.96 24.94 -7.43
CA THR A 190 -16.76 24.30 -8.47
C THR A 190 -18.24 24.21 -8.08
N ARG A 191 -19.06 23.64 -8.94
CA ARG A 191 -20.45 23.28 -8.63
C ARG A 191 -20.57 21.76 -8.51
N CYS A 192 -21.04 21.30 -7.37
CA CYS A 192 -21.39 19.90 -7.15
C CYS A 192 -22.90 19.74 -7.34
N GLY A 193 -23.32 19.32 -8.53
CA GLY A 193 -24.72 19.40 -8.94
C GLY A 193 -25.25 20.83 -8.93
N GLU A 194 -26.31 21.07 -8.16
CA GLU A 194 -26.90 22.40 -8.01
C GLU A 194 -26.15 23.31 -7.01
N ARG A 195 -25.31 22.75 -6.17
CA ARG A 195 -24.67 23.45 -5.05
C ARG A 195 -23.31 24.05 -5.45
N PRO A 196 -23.11 25.38 -5.31
CA PRO A 196 -21.81 26.00 -5.52
C PRO A 196 -20.91 25.79 -4.30
N PHE A 197 -19.64 25.50 -4.55
CA PHE A 197 -18.57 25.43 -3.55
C PHE A 197 -17.51 26.48 -3.84
N ALA A 198 -17.18 27.27 -2.84
CA ALA A 198 -16.07 28.22 -2.88
C ALA A 198 -14.72 27.47 -2.92
N PRO A 199 -13.63 28.14 -3.32
CA PRO A 199 -12.29 27.59 -3.17
C PRO A 199 -12.04 27.02 -1.77
N ALA A 200 -11.37 25.88 -1.70
CA ALA A 200 -11.03 25.19 -0.46
C ALA A 200 -9.50 25.08 -0.31
N PRO A 201 -8.96 24.98 0.92
CA PRO A 201 -7.53 24.77 1.14
C PRO A 201 -7.03 23.49 0.43
N PRO A 202 -5.78 23.45 -0.06
CA PRO A 202 -5.23 22.29 -0.70
C PRO A 202 -5.12 21.12 0.29
N LEU A 203 -5.29 19.91 -0.23
CA LEU A 203 -5.04 18.65 0.50
C LEU A 203 -3.55 18.29 0.40
N ALA A 204 -3.08 17.56 1.41
CA ALA A 204 -1.79 16.86 1.37
C ALA A 204 -2.01 15.34 1.15
N LEU A 205 -1.02 14.68 0.53
CA LEU A 205 -1.03 13.22 0.46
C LEU A 205 -0.73 12.61 1.82
N SER A 206 -1.53 11.64 2.21
CA SER A 206 -1.30 10.79 3.38
C SER A 206 -1.12 9.34 2.95
N VAL A 207 0.07 8.81 3.19
CA VAL A 207 0.38 7.39 2.90
C VAL A 207 -0.49 6.46 3.71
N THR A 208 -0.78 6.83 4.96
CA THR A 208 -1.68 6.05 5.82
C THR A 208 -3.07 5.93 5.20
N LEU A 209 -3.63 7.04 4.70
CA LEU A 209 -4.93 7.02 4.02
C LEU A 209 -4.88 6.28 2.69
N ALA A 210 -3.77 6.39 1.94
CA ALA A 210 -3.58 5.62 0.70
C ALA A 210 -3.54 4.10 0.95
N ASN A 211 -2.89 3.67 2.03
CA ASN A 211 -2.88 2.27 2.43
C ASN A 211 -4.27 1.77 2.87
N VAL A 212 -5.04 2.59 3.59
CA VAL A 212 -6.45 2.28 3.91
C VAL A 212 -7.29 2.17 2.64
N ALA A 213 -7.12 3.11 1.71
CA ALA A 213 -7.79 3.09 0.41
C ALA A 213 -7.46 1.82 -0.38
N PHE A 214 -6.17 1.45 -0.45
CA PHE A 214 -5.74 0.22 -1.12
C PHE A 214 -6.34 -1.03 -0.47
N GLY A 215 -6.30 -1.12 0.86
CA GLY A 215 -6.87 -2.26 1.58
C GLY A 215 -8.34 -2.46 1.26
N HIS A 216 -9.14 -1.39 1.22
CA HIS A 216 -10.55 -1.47 0.89
C HIS A 216 -10.81 -1.74 -0.61
N ALA A 217 -10.02 -1.13 -1.50
CA ALA A 217 -10.11 -1.41 -2.93
C ALA A 217 -9.80 -2.89 -3.23
N ALA A 218 -8.78 -3.45 -2.57
CA ALA A 218 -8.39 -4.85 -2.69
C ALA A 218 -9.47 -5.78 -2.13
N ASP A 219 -10.07 -5.46 -1.00
CA ASP A 219 -11.14 -6.23 -0.37
C ASP A 219 -12.38 -6.27 -1.29
N MET A 220 -12.81 -5.13 -1.82
CA MET A 220 -13.90 -5.06 -2.81
C MET A 220 -13.58 -5.89 -4.07
N ALA A 221 -12.36 -5.78 -4.58
CA ALA A 221 -11.92 -6.49 -5.78
C ALA A 221 -11.79 -8.00 -5.57
N GLU A 222 -11.41 -8.44 -4.38
CA GLU A 222 -11.26 -9.85 -4.03
C GLU A 222 -12.60 -10.56 -3.83
N HIS A 223 -13.55 -9.85 -3.20
CA HIS A 223 -14.82 -10.43 -2.78
C HIS A 223 -16.00 -10.03 -3.68
N ASP A 224 -15.74 -9.30 -4.79
CA ASP A 224 -16.72 -8.89 -5.80
C ASP A 224 -17.93 -8.13 -5.21
N TYR A 225 -17.65 -7.17 -4.31
CA TYR A 225 -18.67 -6.26 -3.78
C TYR A 225 -18.28 -4.79 -4.04
N PHE A 226 -19.23 -3.86 -3.86
CA PHE A 226 -19.01 -2.43 -4.06
C PHE A 226 -19.82 -1.63 -3.04
N GLU A 227 -19.24 -1.35 -1.88
CA GLU A 227 -19.87 -0.69 -0.75
C GLU A 227 -18.84 0.09 0.07
N HIS A 228 -19.29 1.12 0.79
CA HIS A 228 -18.44 1.87 1.73
C HIS A 228 -18.08 1.07 2.98
N HIS A 229 -18.92 0.16 3.44
CA HIS A 229 -18.62 -0.74 4.56
C HIS A 229 -17.92 -1.99 4.03
N ASP A 230 -16.89 -2.44 4.77
CA ASP A 230 -16.28 -3.73 4.45
C ASP A 230 -17.17 -4.92 4.87
N LEU A 231 -16.79 -6.14 4.49
CA LEU A 231 -17.56 -7.34 4.80
C LEU A 231 -17.67 -7.63 6.30
N ASN A 232 -16.88 -6.97 7.15
CA ASN A 232 -16.97 -7.03 8.60
C ASN A 232 -17.84 -5.89 9.18
N GLY A 233 -18.46 -5.08 8.31
CA GLY A 233 -19.27 -3.94 8.67
C GLY A 233 -18.52 -2.70 9.11
N LYS A 234 -17.19 -2.63 8.94
CA LYS A 234 -16.39 -1.45 9.28
C LYS A 234 -16.61 -0.34 8.27
N SER A 235 -16.96 0.83 8.78
CA SER A 235 -17.00 2.07 8.01
C SER A 235 -15.61 2.59 7.63
N PRO A 236 -15.51 3.54 6.68
CA PRO A 236 -14.24 4.21 6.34
C PRO A 236 -13.51 4.77 7.57
N ALA A 237 -14.22 5.43 8.47
CA ALA A 237 -13.64 5.98 9.71
C ALA A 237 -13.08 4.90 10.63
N GLU A 238 -13.75 3.75 10.75
CA GLU A 238 -13.27 2.63 11.56
C GLU A 238 -12.04 1.97 10.94
N ARG A 239 -11.95 1.89 9.60
CA ARG A 239 -10.73 1.41 8.92
C ARG A 239 -9.55 2.35 9.14
N VAL A 240 -9.79 3.66 9.07
CA VAL A 240 -8.78 4.71 9.33
C VAL A 240 -8.28 4.64 10.77
N ARG A 241 -9.16 4.50 11.76
CA ARG A 241 -8.79 4.33 13.19
C ARG A 241 -8.02 3.04 13.44
N ALA A 242 -8.40 1.96 12.75
CA ALA A 242 -7.77 0.65 12.94
C ALA A 242 -6.27 0.63 12.61
N VAL A 243 -5.81 1.56 11.76
CA VAL A 243 -4.38 1.72 11.44
C VAL A 243 -3.69 2.78 12.33
N GLY A 244 -4.35 3.25 13.38
CA GLY A 244 -3.80 4.22 14.34
C GLY A 244 -3.82 5.67 13.88
N TYR A 245 -4.50 5.99 12.77
CA TYR A 245 -4.68 7.37 12.35
C TYR A 245 -5.69 8.08 13.27
N ARG A 246 -5.34 9.30 13.72
CA ARG A 246 -6.18 10.11 14.62
C ARG A 246 -6.90 11.17 13.78
N GLU A 247 -8.19 10.98 13.58
CA GLU A 247 -9.04 11.85 12.75
C GLU A 247 -10.14 12.54 13.58
N LYS A 248 -10.57 13.70 13.10
CA LYS A 248 -11.82 14.34 13.52
C LYS A 248 -12.95 14.03 12.56
N LEU A 249 -12.61 13.90 11.27
CA LEU A 249 -13.56 13.65 10.19
C LEU A 249 -12.88 12.76 9.14
N VAL A 250 -13.66 11.83 8.57
CA VAL A 250 -13.28 10.98 7.44
C VAL A 250 -14.35 11.08 6.36
N GLY A 251 -13.92 11.18 5.11
CA GLY A 251 -14.75 11.02 3.92
C GLY A 251 -14.19 9.94 3.02
N GLU A 252 -15.04 9.35 2.18
CA GLU A 252 -14.60 8.36 1.21
C GLU A 252 -15.36 8.51 -0.10
N ASN A 253 -14.64 8.42 -1.21
CA ASN A 253 -15.18 8.21 -2.54
C ASN A 253 -14.76 6.84 -3.04
N ILE A 254 -15.71 6.09 -3.63
CA ILE A 254 -15.44 4.82 -4.31
C ILE A 254 -15.91 4.90 -5.74
N ALA A 255 -15.23 4.20 -6.66
CA ALA A 255 -15.66 4.05 -8.04
C ALA A 255 -15.27 2.68 -8.60
N TYR A 256 -16.04 2.22 -9.58
CA TYR A 256 -15.78 0.98 -10.29
C TYR A 256 -15.79 1.24 -11.81
N GLY A 257 -14.74 0.78 -12.49
CA GLY A 257 -14.67 0.82 -13.95
C GLY A 257 -13.65 1.78 -14.56
N PRO A 258 -13.47 3.06 -14.05
CA PRO A 258 -12.50 3.98 -14.62
C PRO A 258 -11.11 3.35 -14.80
N LYS A 259 -10.43 3.72 -15.89
CA LYS A 259 -9.14 3.11 -16.26
C LYS A 259 -7.93 4.03 -16.01
N SER A 260 -8.19 5.29 -15.69
CA SER A 260 -7.16 6.28 -15.38
C SER A 260 -7.55 7.15 -14.18
N VAL A 261 -6.58 7.90 -13.66
CA VAL A 261 -6.76 8.86 -12.57
C VAL A 261 -7.69 9.99 -13.00
N GLU A 262 -7.51 10.51 -14.21
CA GLU A 262 -8.33 11.60 -14.75
C GLU A 262 -9.78 11.16 -14.89
N GLU A 263 -10.01 9.94 -15.40
CA GLU A 263 -11.34 9.38 -15.58
C GLU A 263 -12.07 9.22 -14.25
N VAL A 264 -11.40 8.71 -13.21
CA VAL A 264 -12.02 8.52 -11.91
C VAL A 264 -12.28 9.84 -11.19
N VAL A 265 -11.33 10.78 -11.21
CA VAL A 265 -11.49 12.09 -10.58
C VAL A 265 -12.61 12.86 -11.26
N GLN A 266 -12.67 12.85 -12.60
CA GLN A 266 -13.76 13.49 -13.33
C GLN A 266 -15.11 12.84 -12.99
N GLY A 267 -15.18 11.51 -12.94
CA GLY A 267 -16.40 10.80 -12.55
C GLY A 267 -16.89 11.15 -11.15
N TRP A 268 -15.98 11.37 -10.20
CA TRP A 268 -16.34 11.84 -8.87
C TRP A 268 -16.80 13.31 -8.88
N LEU A 269 -16.19 14.18 -9.68
CA LEU A 269 -16.63 15.57 -9.82
C LEU A 269 -18.02 15.69 -10.46
N ASP A 270 -18.37 14.81 -11.38
CA ASP A 270 -19.68 14.77 -12.02
C ASP A 270 -20.79 14.21 -11.10
N SER A 271 -20.41 13.57 -9.99
CA SER A 271 -21.33 13.03 -8.98
C SER A 271 -21.45 13.97 -7.79
N PRO A 272 -22.63 14.55 -7.49
CA PRO A 272 -22.76 15.58 -6.47
C PRO A 272 -22.17 15.21 -5.10
N GLY A 273 -22.47 14.02 -4.58
CA GLY A 273 -21.98 13.59 -3.26
C GLY A 273 -20.47 13.37 -3.20
N HIS A 274 -19.87 12.79 -4.26
CA HIS A 274 -18.43 12.61 -4.34
C HIS A 274 -17.69 13.95 -4.52
N CYS A 275 -18.25 14.84 -5.34
CA CYS A 275 -17.77 16.20 -5.54
C CYS A 275 -17.80 16.99 -4.23
N GLU A 276 -18.84 16.86 -3.40
CA GLU A 276 -18.92 17.49 -2.08
C GLU A 276 -17.79 17.02 -1.15
N ASN A 277 -17.43 15.74 -1.17
CA ASN A 277 -16.27 15.23 -0.44
C ASN A 277 -14.96 15.89 -0.94
N ILE A 278 -14.76 15.98 -2.27
CA ILE A 278 -13.58 16.64 -2.85
C ILE A 278 -13.51 18.10 -2.42
N MET A 279 -14.63 18.80 -2.32
CA MET A 279 -14.71 20.24 -2.03
C MET A 279 -14.88 20.58 -0.55
N ASP A 280 -14.99 19.61 0.34
CA ASP A 280 -15.15 19.88 1.78
C ASP A 280 -13.89 20.56 2.35
N PRO A 281 -14.00 21.82 2.83
CA PRO A 281 -12.84 22.57 3.31
C PRO A 281 -12.26 22.07 4.63
N ARG A 282 -12.95 21.17 5.32
CA ARG A 282 -12.49 20.58 6.58
C ARG A 282 -11.42 19.51 6.36
N PHE A 283 -11.41 18.84 5.21
CA PHE A 283 -10.37 17.88 4.89
C PHE A 283 -9.05 18.56 4.61
N ALA A 284 -7.97 18.02 5.20
CA ALA A 284 -6.60 18.48 5.03
C ALA A 284 -5.71 17.43 4.36
N GLU A 285 -6.09 16.14 4.42
CA GLU A 285 -5.31 15.05 3.85
C GLU A 285 -6.18 14.13 2.99
N MET A 286 -5.55 13.51 1.99
CA MET A 286 -6.16 12.46 1.19
C MET A 286 -5.21 11.32 0.91
N GLY A 287 -5.77 10.13 0.67
CA GLY A 287 -5.11 8.99 0.08
C GLY A 287 -5.98 8.39 -1.01
N ILE A 288 -5.35 7.84 -2.06
CA ILE A 288 -6.07 7.19 -3.16
C ILE A 288 -5.34 5.94 -3.59
N ALA A 289 -6.09 4.91 -3.95
CA ALA A 289 -5.57 3.68 -4.53
C ALA A 289 -6.65 2.98 -5.36
N TYR A 290 -6.22 1.96 -6.12
CA TYR A 290 -7.12 1.05 -6.82
C TYR A 290 -6.66 -0.40 -6.72
N ALA A 291 -7.58 -1.33 -6.98
CA ALA A 291 -7.30 -2.73 -7.19
C ALA A 291 -8.09 -3.27 -8.38
N ALA A 292 -7.51 -4.26 -9.09
CA ALA A 292 -8.18 -4.90 -10.22
C ALA A 292 -9.02 -6.09 -9.75
N GLY A 293 -10.27 -6.16 -10.23
CA GLY A 293 -11.16 -7.29 -9.96
C GLY A 293 -10.62 -8.62 -10.51
N ARG A 294 -10.87 -9.72 -9.78
CA ARG A 294 -10.29 -11.04 -10.06
C ARG A 294 -11.06 -11.87 -11.08
N SER A 295 -12.36 -11.75 -11.20
CA SER A 295 -13.18 -12.70 -11.94
C SER A 295 -14.02 -12.02 -13.01
N GLY A 296 -13.59 -12.10 -14.28
CA GLY A 296 -14.45 -11.83 -15.45
C GLY A 296 -15.06 -10.43 -15.57
N ARG A 297 -15.24 -9.71 -14.50
CA ARG A 297 -15.54 -8.29 -14.45
C ARG A 297 -14.23 -7.54 -14.42
N HIS A 298 -13.73 -7.17 -15.59
CA HIS A 298 -12.43 -6.52 -15.76
C HIS A 298 -12.52 -5.02 -15.43
N GLY A 299 -12.93 -4.67 -14.19
CA GLY A 299 -12.98 -3.31 -13.70
C GLY A 299 -11.92 -3.03 -12.64
N LEU A 300 -11.56 -1.76 -12.50
CA LEU A 300 -10.77 -1.28 -11.39
C LEU A 300 -11.70 -0.77 -10.28
N TYR A 301 -11.42 -1.18 -9.06
CA TYR A 301 -12.06 -0.67 -7.85
C TYR A 301 -11.20 0.45 -7.29
N TRP A 302 -11.71 1.66 -7.30
CA TRP A 302 -11.02 2.85 -6.82
C TRP A 302 -11.55 3.25 -5.47
N VAL A 303 -10.66 3.68 -4.60
CA VAL A 303 -10.99 4.25 -3.29
C VAL A 303 -10.15 5.50 -3.06
N GLN A 304 -10.80 6.59 -2.67
CA GLN A 304 -10.19 7.83 -2.21
C GLN A 304 -10.68 8.10 -0.79
N VAL A 305 -9.76 8.23 0.15
CA VAL A 305 -10.05 8.52 1.56
C VAL A 305 -9.58 9.92 1.88
N PHE A 306 -10.42 10.69 2.54
CA PHE A 306 -10.11 12.04 3.04
C PHE A 306 -10.12 12.04 4.57
N ALA A 307 -9.32 12.91 5.17
CA ALA A 307 -9.36 13.12 6.61
C ALA A 307 -9.09 14.57 7.04
N GLU A 308 -9.73 14.94 8.16
CA GLU A 308 -9.29 16.03 9.02
C GLU A 308 -8.49 15.39 10.18
N PRO A 309 -7.17 15.57 10.26
CA PRO A 309 -6.39 15.00 11.36
C PRO A 309 -6.69 15.70 12.69
N GLN A 310 -6.56 14.96 13.80
CA GLN A 310 -6.51 15.58 15.13
C GLN A 310 -5.15 16.26 15.30
N ALA A 311 -5.16 17.49 15.80
CA ALA A 311 -3.96 18.22 16.15
C ALA A 311 -3.18 17.56 17.30
#